data_ff81112c70fd850dbe5885976bd6f8b1
#
_entry.id   ff81112c70fd850dbe5885976bd6f8b1
#
_cell.length_a   1.000
_cell.length_b   1.000
_cell.length_c   1.000
_cell.angle_alpha   90.00
_cell.angle_beta   90.00
_cell.angle_gamma   90.00
#
_symmetry.space_group_name_H-M   'P 1'
#
loop_
_entity.id
_entity.type
_entity.pdbx_description
1 polymer ?
#
loop_
_entity_poly.entity_id
_entity_poly.type
_entity_poly.pdbx_seq_one_letter_code
_entity_poly.pdbx_strand_id
1 'polypeptide(L)'
;GDLLSKHMDKIKAGDLLLLDRGYPCFWLLFMLKAKGIEFCVRLKDDWWLKVKEFNKSGEKDGIVTFSLPKKDRSKLAAYPHMQNTTITCRLIKIELENGENEILCTSLTDSEKYLHEEFEALYHYRWNEEEAYKLLKSRIELEDFSCKTARGIKQDFYSKMFLMTLCAAYAHPIEERVREEYKADETRKHDQKINRTNALSMTLDILISVFVRKQYKKALKAFDEIVSETREIIRPARSVPRKKRVKNPYPLNYKRL
;
A
#
# COMPACT_ATOMS: atom_id res chain seq x y z
N GLY A 1 10.91 8.86 7.53
CA GLY A 1 12.14 8.07 7.54
C GLY A 1 12.36 7.31 8.84
N ASP A 2 12.30 7.98 10.00
CA ASP A 2 12.71 7.40 11.28
C ASP A 2 11.80 6.25 11.78
N LEU A 3 10.51 6.28 11.47
CA LEU A 3 9.61 5.16 11.79
C LEU A 3 9.93 3.91 10.96
N LEU A 4 10.21 4.09 9.68
CA LEU A 4 10.58 2.98 8.81
C LEU A 4 11.90 2.35 9.26
N SER A 5 12.89 3.16 9.67
CA SER A 5 14.19 2.64 10.14
C SER A 5 14.07 1.69 11.34
N LYS A 6 13.06 1.86 12.19
CA LYS A 6 12.80 0.98 13.35
C LYS A 6 12.23 -0.40 12.96
N HIS A 7 11.77 -0.56 11.73
CA HIS A 7 11.18 -1.81 11.22
C HIS A 7 12.03 -2.47 10.13
N MET A 8 13.22 -1.94 9.89
CA MET A 8 14.13 -2.44 8.85
C MET A 8 14.69 -3.85 9.10
N ASP A 9 14.58 -4.34 10.32
CA ASP A 9 14.92 -5.71 10.71
C ASP A 9 13.96 -6.76 10.14
N LYS A 10 12.75 -6.34 9.81
CA LYS A 10 11.69 -7.20 9.22
C LYS A 10 11.76 -7.30 7.71
N ILE A 11 12.56 -6.46 7.06
CA ILE A 11 12.68 -6.38 5.61
C ILE A 11 13.97 -7.09 5.21
N LYS A 12 13.89 -7.97 4.22
CA LYS A 12 15.00 -8.82 3.78
C LYS A 12 15.63 -8.28 2.50
N ALA A 13 16.87 -8.68 2.25
CA ALA A 13 17.51 -8.44 0.95
C ALA A 13 16.68 -9.11 -0.16
N GLY A 14 16.47 -8.38 -1.26
CA GLY A 14 15.63 -8.81 -2.37
C GLY A 14 14.16 -8.38 -2.27
N ASP A 15 13.70 -7.90 -1.10
CA ASP A 15 12.37 -7.29 -0.99
C ASP A 15 12.32 -5.96 -1.77
N LEU A 16 11.16 -5.65 -2.36
CA LEU A 16 10.88 -4.38 -3.02
C LEU A 16 9.95 -3.53 -2.17
N LEU A 17 10.40 -2.34 -1.78
CA LEU A 17 9.59 -1.37 -1.03
C LEU A 17 8.95 -0.32 -1.96
N LEU A 18 7.63 -0.22 -1.90
CA LEU A 18 6.88 0.86 -2.53
C LEU A 18 6.65 1.98 -1.50
N LEU A 19 7.22 3.15 -1.75
CA LEU A 19 7.23 4.26 -0.79
C LEU A 19 6.52 5.50 -1.37
N ASP A 20 5.66 6.13 -0.56
CA ASP A 20 5.02 7.39 -0.95
C ASP A 20 6.00 8.57 -0.84
N ARG A 21 5.65 9.68 -1.49
CA ARG A 21 6.41 10.95 -1.51
C ARG A 21 6.72 11.56 -0.13
N GLY A 22 6.17 11.03 0.95
CA GLY A 22 6.48 11.43 2.33
C GLY A 22 7.76 10.78 2.89
N TYR A 23 8.24 9.70 2.27
CA TYR A 23 9.38 8.92 2.79
C TYR A 23 10.74 9.28 2.19
N PRO A 24 10.87 9.70 0.91
CA PRO A 24 12.17 9.79 0.26
C PRO A 24 13.09 10.81 0.95
N CYS A 25 14.26 10.30 1.30
CA CYS A 25 15.41 11.05 1.72
C CYS A 25 16.66 10.27 1.31
N PHE A 26 17.75 10.97 1.01
CA PHE A 26 18.96 10.34 0.47
C PHE A 26 19.48 9.22 1.37
N TRP A 27 19.60 9.47 2.67
CA TRP A 27 20.12 8.48 3.60
C TRP A 27 19.30 7.19 3.62
N LEU A 28 17.96 7.27 3.44
CA LEU A 28 17.10 6.10 3.38
C LEU A 28 17.39 5.25 2.14
N LEU A 29 17.49 5.88 0.96
CA LEU A 29 17.78 5.16 -0.29
C LEU A 29 19.15 4.48 -0.23
N PHE A 30 20.16 5.16 0.33
CA PHE A 30 21.48 4.58 0.55
C PHE A 30 21.47 3.43 1.54
N MET A 31 20.68 3.53 2.62
CA MET A 31 20.52 2.46 3.60
C MET A 31 19.82 1.23 2.99
N LEU A 32 18.76 1.44 2.21
CA LEU A 32 18.08 0.35 1.49
C LEU A 32 19.04 -0.36 0.56
N LYS A 33 19.81 0.39 -0.23
CA LYS A 33 20.83 -0.19 -1.12
C LYS A 33 21.91 -0.96 -0.35
N ALA A 34 22.38 -0.44 0.79
CA ALA A 34 23.35 -1.14 1.65
C ALA A 34 22.83 -2.48 2.18
N LYS A 35 21.52 -2.59 2.38
CA LYS A 35 20.86 -3.82 2.84
C LYS A 35 20.44 -4.76 1.70
N GLY A 36 20.67 -4.39 0.44
CA GLY A 36 20.20 -5.16 -0.71
C GLY A 36 18.67 -5.16 -0.87
N ILE A 37 18.01 -4.13 -0.36
CA ILE A 37 16.56 -3.95 -0.47
C ILE A 37 16.29 -3.04 -1.66
N GLU A 38 15.44 -3.49 -2.56
CA GLU A 38 15.01 -2.71 -3.72
C GLU A 38 13.91 -1.73 -3.33
N PHE A 39 13.78 -0.64 -4.07
CA PHE A 39 12.77 0.37 -3.79
C PHE A 39 12.18 0.97 -5.07
N CYS A 40 10.92 1.38 -4.98
CA CYS A 40 10.27 2.27 -5.92
C CYS A 40 9.54 3.35 -5.13
N VAL A 41 9.94 4.60 -5.30
CA VAL A 41 9.49 5.72 -4.47
C VAL A 41 9.00 6.87 -5.33
N ARG A 42 7.84 7.43 -4.99
CA ARG A 42 7.33 8.64 -5.65
C ARG A 42 8.09 9.86 -5.15
N LEU A 43 8.55 10.68 -6.08
CA LEU A 43 9.22 11.94 -5.80
C LEU A 43 8.29 13.13 -6.13
N LYS A 44 8.59 14.28 -5.54
CA LYS A 44 8.08 15.54 -6.05
C LYS A 44 8.93 15.95 -7.26
N ASP A 45 8.31 16.49 -8.26
CA ASP A 45 8.88 16.89 -9.53
C ASP A 45 9.98 17.98 -9.44
N ASP A 46 10.01 18.72 -8.34
CA ASP A 46 10.95 19.80 -8.07
C ASP A 46 11.92 19.55 -6.90
N TRP A 47 11.88 18.37 -6.28
CA TRP A 47 12.51 18.16 -4.97
C TRP A 47 14.03 18.08 -5.02
N TRP A 48 14.59 17.36 -5.99
CA TRP A 48 16.04 17.21 -6.16
C TRP A 48 16.45 17.74 -7.52
N LEU A 49 17.65 18.39 -7.60
CA LEU A 49 18.11 19.03 -8.84
C LEU A 49 18.00 18.08 -10.05
N LYS A 50 18.53 16.87 -9.94
CA LYS A 50 18.47 15.87 -11.03
C LYS A 50 17.05 15.45 -11.40
N VAL A 51 16.14 15.41 -10.43
CA VAL A 51 14.72 15.12 -10.69
C VAL A 51 14.07 16.27 -11.45
N LYS A 52 14.38 17.50 -11.05
CA LYS A 52 13.91 18.69 -11.74
C LYS A 52 14.45 18.79 -13.18
N GLU A 53 15.72 18.45 -13.38
CA GLU A 53 16.34 18.37 -14.70
C GLU A 53 15.66 17.30 -15.56
N PHE A 54 15.49 16.10 -15.04
CA PHE A 54 14.78 15.01 -15.70
C PHE A 54 13.33 15.39 -16.04
N ASN A 55 12.60 16.05 -15.13
CA ASN A 55 11.24 16.47 -15.41
C ASN A 55 11.15 17.47 -16.57
N LYS A 56 12.17 18.33 -16.70
CA LYS A 56 12.26 19.34 -17.77
C LYS A 56 12.79 18.80 -19.10
N SER A 57 13.56 17.70 -19.11
CA SER A 57 14.15 17.13 -20.32
C SER A 57 13.12 16.60 -21.32
N GLY A 58 11.90 16.32 -20.85
CA GLY A 58 10.87 15.65 -21.66
C GLY A 58 11.01 14.12 -21.71
N GLU A 59 12.09 13.58 -21.17
CA GLU A 59 12.30 12.13 -21.10
C GLU A 59 11.28 11.48 -20.17
N LYS A 60 10.88 10.26 -20.53
CA LYS A 60 9.96 9.45 -19.71
C LYS A 60 10.69 8.43 -18.82
N ASP A 61 11.95 8.14 -19.16
CA ASP A 61 12.77 7.12 -18.51
C ASP A 61 14.23 7.52 -18.56
N GLY A 62 14.97 7.42 -17.45
CA GLY A 62 16.36 7.85 -17.42
C GLY A 62 17.11 7.35 -16.20
N ILE A 63 18.41 7.09 -16.38
CA ILE A 63 19.30 6.68 -15.30
C ILE A 63 19.95 7.91 -14.67
N VAL A 64 19.91 7.98 -13.35
CA VAL A 64 20.53 9.05 -12.57
C VAL A 64 21.40 8.47 -11.46
N THR A 65 22.47 9.20 -11.12
CA THR A 65 23.36 8.83 -10.02
C THR A 65 23.29 9.88 -8.93
N PHE A 66 23.03 9.46 -7.70
CA PHE A 66 22.98 10.34 -6.54
C PHE A 66 24.19 10.12 -5.63
N SER A 67 24.71 11.23 -5.08
CA SER A 67 25.71 11.22 -4.01
C SER A 67 25.06 11.54 -2.68
N LEU A 68 25.53 10.93 -1.60
CA LEU A 68 25.01 11.21 -0.27
C LEU A 68 25.41 12.61 0.20
N PRO A 69 24.45 13.49 0.52
CA PRO A 69 24.76 14.82 1.06
C PRO A 69 25.54 14.72 2.37
N LYS A 70 26.51 15.62 2.58
CA LYS A 70 27.36 15.65 3.79
C LYS A 70 26.54 15.62 5.08
N LYS A 71 25.42 16.36 5.12
CA LYS A 71 24.51 16.45 6.27
C LYS A 71 23.84 15.11 6.65
N ASP A 72 23.75 14.17 5.71
CA ASP A 72 23.06 12.87 5.93
C ASP A 72 24.05 11.74 6.26
N ARG A 73 25.37 11.99 6.20
CA ARG A 73 26.40 10.96 6.44
C ARG A 73 26.32 10.36 7.85
N SER A 74 26.03 11.18 8.84
CA SER A 74 25.89 10.71 10.24
C SER A 74 24.76 9.69 10.44
N LYS A 75 23.71 9.77 9.62
CA LYS A 75 22.58 8.81 9.64
C LYS A 75 22.96 7.45 9.08
N LEU A 76 24.09 7.36 8.35
CA LEU A 76 24.65 6.12 7.82
C LEU A 76 25.90 5.64 8.58
N ALA A 77 26.02 6.00 9.85
CA ALA A 77 27.15 5.57 10.69
C ALA A 77 27.31 4.04 10.76
N ALA A 78 26.20 3.28 10.70
CA ALA A 78 26.20 1.82 10.64
C ALA A 78 26.67 1.26 9.27
N TYR A 79 26.77 2.10 8.24
CA TYR A 79 27.19 1.73 6.88
C TYR A 79 28.27 2.67 6.36
N PRO A 80 29.48 2.72 6.97
CA PRO A 80 30.51 3.73 6.64
C PRO A 80 30.93 3.69 5.17
N HIS A 81 30.96 2.50 4.55
CA HIS A 81 31.30 2.29 3.15
C HIS A 81 30.33 3.01 2.19
N MET A 82 29.09 3.27 2.61
CA MET A 82 28.10 3.99 1.78
C MET A 82 28.21 5.51 1.85
N GLN A 83 28.95 6.06 2.82
CA GLN A 83 28.98 7.52 3.05
C GLN A 83 29.67 8.32 1.93
N ASN A 84 30.62 7.70 1.23
CA ASN A 84 31.38 8.32 0.15
C ASN A 84 31.10 7.69 -1.23
N THR A 85 30.06 6.88 -1.33
CA THR A 85 29.66 6.25 -2.58
C THR A 85 28.57 7.04 -3.29
N THR A 86 28.23 6.54 -4.46
CA THR A 86 27.04 6.97 -5.22
C THR A 86 26.09 5.81 -5.37
N ILE A 87 24.80 6.09 -5.51
CA ILE A 87 23.80 5.11 -5.92
C ILE A 87 23.26 5.46 -7.29
N THR A 88 23.11 4.46 -8.13
CA THR A 88 22.44 4.59 -9.42
C THR A 88 20.99 4.23 -9.25
N CYS A 89 20.11 5.10 -9.73
CA CYS A 89 18.67 4.93 -9.72
C CYS A 89 18.11 5.18 -11.12
N ARG A 90 16.92 4.72 -11.37
CA ARG A 90 16.15 4.99 -12.57
C ARG A 90 15.00 5.92 -12.21
N LEU A 91 14.82 6.99 -12.99
CA LEU A 91 13.69 7.89 -12.91
C LEU A 91 12.69 7.52 -13.99
N ILE A 92 11.44 7.37 -13.61
CA ILE A 92 10.35 7.00 -14.50
C ILE A 92 9.25 8.06 -14.36
N LYS A 93 8.82 8.61 -15.49
CA LYS A 93 7.71 9.56 -15.55
C LYS A 93 6.45 8.84 -16.04
N ILE A 94 5.42 8.85 -15.22
CA ILE A 94 4.10 8.31 -15.54
C ILE A 94 3.15 9.49 -15.74
N GLU A 95 2.48 9.52 -16.87
CA GLU A 95 1.43 10.50 -17.15
C GLU A 95 0.09 9.93 -16.72
N LEU A 96 -0.54 10.57 -15.73
CA LEU A 96 -1.83 10.15 -15.20
C LEU A 96 -2.97 10.62 -16.11
N GLU A 97 -4.12 9.94 -16.04
CA GLU A 97 -5.32 10.27 -16.82
C GLU A 97 -5.78 11.74 -16.65
N ASN A 98 -5.46 12.37 -15.54
CA ASN A 98 -5.79 13.78 -15.26
C ASN A 98 -4.78 14.78 -15.85
N GLY A 99 -3.76 14.31 -16.58
CA GLY A 99 -2.70 15.12 -17.16
C GLY A 99 -1.59 15.51 -16.18
N GLU A 100 -1.65 15.05 -14.92
CA GLU A 100 -0.54 15.24 -13.98
C GLU A 100 0.54 14.18 -14.20
N ASN A 101 1.81 14.57 -13.95
CA ASN A 101 2.93 13.65 -14.02
C ASN A 101 3.29 13.12 -12.62
N GLU A 102 3.51 11.83 -12.53
CA GLU A 102 4.18 11.21 -11.38
C GLU A 102 5.62 10.85 -11.74
N ILE A 103 6.56 11.20 -10.88
CA ILE A 103 7.96 10.80 -11.04
C ILE A 103 8.27 9.74 -9.99
N LEU A 104 8.65 8.57 -10.46
CA LEU A 104 9.13 7.47 -9.63
C LEU A 104 10.66 7.41 -9.69
N CYS A 105 11.28 7.13 -8.54
CA CYS A 105 12.70 6.82 -8.45
C CYS A 105 12.83 5.39 -7.94
N THR A 106 13.54 4.56 -8.70
CA THR A 106 13.68 3.15 -8.37
C THR A 106 15.12 2.67 -8.44
N SER A 107 15.45 1.66 -7.65
CA SER A 107 16.70 0.90 -7.73
C SER A 107 16.68 -0.17 -8.83
N LEU A 108 15.53 -0.44 -9.44
CA LEU A 108 15.37 -1.39 -10.55
C LEU A 108 15.82 -0.72 -11.86
N THR A 109 17.13 -0.78 -12.12
CA THR A 109 17.77 -0.02 -13.22
C THR A 109 17.80 -0.75 -14.56
N ASP A 110 17.56 -2.06 -14.57
CA ASP A 110 17.55 -2.89 -15.77
C ASP A 110 16.24 -2.66 -16.56
N SER A 111 16.32 -1.92 -17.67
CA SER A 111 15.16 -1.57 -18.49
C SER A 111 14.66 -2.72 -19.38
N GLU A 112 15.48 -3.73 -19.64
CA GLU A 112 15.04 -4.91 -20.39
C GLU A 112 14.25 -5.87 -19.51
N LYS A 113 14.63 -5.97 -18.24
CA LYS A 113 13.97 -6.80 -17.25
C LYS A 113 12.71 -6.15 -16.64
N TYR A 114 12.74 -4.84 -16.44
CA TYR A 114 11.65 -4.07 -15.82
C TYR A 114 11.18 -3.01 -16.81
N LEU A 115 10.13 -3.31 -17.53
CA LEU A 115 9.61 -2.43 -18.57
C LEU A 115 8.99 -1.18 -17.98
N HIS A 116 9.13 -0.05 -18.68
CA HIS A 116 8.58 1.24 -18.25
C HIS A 116 7.08 1.16 -17.96
N GLU A 117 6.32 0.47 -18.81
CA GLU A 117 4.86 0.34 -18.76
C GLU A 117 4.38 -0.41 -17.51
N GLU A 118 5.24 -1.23 -16.89
CA GLU A 118 4.88 -2.00 -15.70
C GLU A 118 4.88 -1.16 -14.42
N PHE A 119 5.57 -0.01 -14.42
CA PHE A 119 5.75 0.79 -13.20
C PHE A 119 4.48 1.49 -12.74
N GLU A 120 3.57 1.82 -13.64
CA GLU A 120 2.26 2.35 -13.25
C GLU A 120 1.48 1.33 -12.42
N ALA A 121 1.35 0.10 -12.95
CA ALA A 121 0.68 -0.99 -12.26
C ALA A 121 1.42 -1.38 -10.97
N LEU A 122 2.75 -1.46 -11.01
CA LEU A 122 3.58 -1.76 -9.84
C LEU A 122 3.36 -0.71 -8.73
N TYR A 123 3.44 0.57 -9.06
CA TYR A 123 3.29 1.62 -8.04
C TYR A 123 1.85 1.74 -7.56
N HIS A 124 0.88 1.36 -8.36
CA HIS A 124 -0.53 1.31 -7.97
C HIS A 124 -0.78 0.38 -6.77
N TYR A 125 0.02 -0.69 -6.59
CA TYR A 125 -0.08 -1.56 -5.40
C TYR A 125 0.10 -0.82 -4.08
N ARG A 126 0.80 0.32 -4.06
CA ARG A 126 0.90 1.17 -2.87
C ARG A 126 -0.48 1.66 -2.37
N TRP A 127 -1.44 1.86 -3.27
CA TRP A 127 -2.79 2.29 -2.91
C TRP A 127 -3.57 1.25 -2.11
N ASN A 128 -3.16 -0.01 -2.15
CA ASN A 128 -3.76 -1.06 -1.32
C ASN A 128 -3.62 -0.76 0.18
N GLU A 129 -2.55 -0.07 0.59
CA GLU A 129 -2.36 0.40 1.97
C GLU A 129 -3.44 1.42 2.36
N GLU A 130 -3.74 2.38 1.48
CA GLU A 130 -4.80 3.38 1.73
C GLU A 130 -6.18 2.73 1.82
N GLU A 131 -6.47 1.74 0.98
CA GLU A 131 -7.71 0.97 1.04
C GLU A 131 -7.79 0.15 2.35
N ALA A 132 -6.69 -0.46 2.78
CA ALA A 132 -6.61 -1.14 4.08
C ALA A 132 -6.87 -0.17 5.25
N TYR A 133 -6.27 1.02 5.23
CA TYR A 133 -6.56 2.06 6.23
C TYR A 133 -8.01 2.54 6.20
N LYS A 134 -8.63 2.66 5.05
CA LYS A 134 -10.05 3.01 4.94
C LYS A 134 -10.93 1.94 5.59
N LEU A 135 -10.65 0.66 5.34
CA LEU A 135 -11.37 -0.46 5.98
C LEU A 135 -11.19 -0.44 7.49
N LEU A 136 -9.94 -0.29 7.97
CA LEU A 136 -9.62 -0.22 9.40
C LEU A 136 -10.37 0.92 10.10
N LYS A 137 -10.39 2.11 9.52
CA LYS A 137 -11.00 3.30 10.13
C LYS A 137 -12.52 3.33 10.01
N SER A 138 -13.06 2.91 8.87
CA SER A 138 -14.48 3.13 8.57
C SER A 138 -15.38 1.91 8.81
N ARG A 139 -14.82 0.69 8.79
CA ARG A 139 -15.58 -0.56 8.90
C ARG A 139 -15.24 -1.34 10.15
N ILE A 140 -13.97 -1.42 10.48
CA ILE A 140 -13.50 -2.06 11.72
C ILE A 140 -13.56 -1.09 12.89
N GLU A 141 -13.67 0.21 12.59
CA GLU A 141 -13.70 1.26 13.62
C GLU A 141 -12.52 1.12 14.59
N LEU A 142 -11.30 1.03 14.00
CA LEU A 142 -10.08 0.73 14.76
C LEU A 142 -9.82 1.71 15.91
N GLU A 143 -10.27 2.95 15.74
CA GLU A 143 -10.08 4.04 16.71
C GLU A 143 -11.14 4.03 17.82
N ASP A 144 -12.21 3.22 17.70
CA ASP A 144 -13.27 3.09 18.71
C ASP A 144 -13.00 1.87 19.59
N PHE A 145 -12.59 2.11 20.81
CA PHE A 145 -12.19 1.07 21.76
C PHE A 145 -13.35 0.65 22.67
N SER A 146 -13.44 -0.65 22.97
CA SER A 146 -14.45 -1.21 23.87
C SER A 146 -14.09 -1.02 25.36
N CYS A 147 -12.82 -0.72 25.68
CA CYS A 147 -12.38 -0.56 27.06
C CYS A 147 -11.35 0.59 27.21
N LYS A 148 -11.11 1.00 28.46
CA LYS A 148 -10.23 2.13 28.82
C LYS A 148 -8.86 1.71 29.33
N THR A 149 -8.62 0.42 29.54
CA THR A 149 -7.33 -0.08 30.05
C THR A 149 -6.35 -0.31 28.89
N ALA A 150 -5.05 -0.07 29.13
CA ALA A 150 -4.03 -0.28 28.11
C ALA A 150 -4.00 -1.73 27.58
N ARG A 151 -4.28 -2.73 28.44
CA ARG A 151 -4.36 -4.14 28.04
C ARG A 151 -5.55 -4.38 27.11
N GLY A 152 -6.72 -3.87 27.47
CA GLY A 152 -7.92 -4.05 26.68
C GLY A 152 -7.87 -3.30 25.35
N ILE A 153 -7.28 -2.09 25.29
CA ILE A 153 -7.03 -1.37 24.04
C ILE A 153 -6.15 -2.21 23.11
N LYS A 154 -5.07 -2.80 23.62
CA LYS A 154 -4.20 -3.70 22.85
C LYS A 154 -4.95 -4.93 22.37
N GLN A 155 -5.76 -5.55 23.22
CA GLN A 155 -6.55 -6.73 22.88
C GLN A 155 -7.57 -6.40 21.77
N ASP A 156 -8.28 -5.28 21.88
CA ASP A 156 -9.23 -4.79 20.89
C ASP A 156 -8.54 -4.52 19.55
N PHE A 157 -7.39 -3.85 19.59
CA PHE A 157 -6.57 -3.60 18.41
C PHE A 157 -6.15 -4.90 17.70
N TYR A 158 -5.57 -5.85 18.44
CA TYR A 158 -5.09 -7.10 17.84
C TYR A 158 -6.22 -7.99 17.34
N SER A 159 -7.38 -8.02 17.99
CA SER A 159 -8.53 -8.77 17.51
C SER A 159 -9.09 -8.19 16.20
N LYS A 160 -9.11 -6.86 16.07
CA LYS A 160 -9.49 -6.18 14.83
C LYS A 160 -8.50 -6.45 13.69
N MET A 161 -7.20 -6.41 13.99
CA MET A 161 -6.15 -6.75 13.01
C MET A 161 -6.23 -8.22 12.59
N PHE A 162 -6.47 -9.14 13.53
CA PHE A 162 -6.67 -10.55 13.25
C PHE A 162 -7.86 -10.78 12.32
N LEU A 163 -9.00 -10.16 12.62
CA LEU A 163 -10.20 -10.25 11.79
C LEU A 163 -9.94 -9.80 10.34
N MET A 164 -9.25 -8.66 10.18
CA MET A 164 -8.92 -8.13 8.85
C MET A 164 -7.98 -9.07 8.09
N THR A 165 -6.96 -9.60 8.76
CA THR A 165 -6.00 -10.54 8.17
C THR A 165 -6.68 -11.83 7.75
N LEU A 166 -7.56 -12.35 8.58
CA LEU A 166 -8.31 -13.57 8.30
C LEU A 166 -9.28 -13.38 7.12
N CYS A 167 -9.99 -12.24 7.10
CA CYS A 167 -10.83 -11.86 5.96
C CYS A 167 -10.02 -11.79 4.66
N ALA A 168 -8.86 -11.14 4.68
CA ALA A 168 -7.99 -11.04 3.51
C ALA A 168 -7.54 -12.43 3.02
N ALA A 169 -7.15 -13.32 3.93
CA ALA A 169 -6.69 -14.66 3.59
C ALA A 169 -7.79 -15.50 2.94
N TYR A 170 -9.03 -15.43 3.44
CA TYR A 170 -10.15 -16.17 2.86
C TYR A 170 -10.73 -15.53 1.60
N ALA A 171 -10.76 -14.22 1.52
CA ALA A 171 -11.35 -13.50 0.40
C ALA A 171 -10.42 -13.42 -0.83
N HIS A 172 -9.10 -13.52 -0.67
CA HIS A 172 -8.13 -13.38 -1.75
C HIS A 172 -8.35 -14.35 -2.92
N PRO A 173 -8.44 -15.68 -2.72
CA PRO A 173 -8.69 -16.61 -3.83
C PRO A 173 -10.05 -16.39 -4.51
N ILE A 174 -11.04 -15.92 -3.77
CA ILE A 174 -12.35 -15.56 -4.32
C ILE A 174 -12.23 -14.28 -5.17
N GLU A 175 -11.48 -13.30 -4.70
CA GLU A 175 -11.25 -12.04 -5.42
C GLU A 175 -10.51 -12.28 -6.74
N GLU A 176 -9.49 -13.13 -6.76
CA GLU A 176 -8.78 -13.51 -7.99
C GLU A 176 -9.72 -14.16 -9.00
N ARG A 177 -10.50 -15.17 -8.57
CA ARG A 177 -11.49 -15.84 -9.42
C ARG A 177 -12.53 -14.85 -9.96
N VAL A 178 -13.10 -14.00 -9.12
CA VAL A 178 -14.10 -13.00 -9.53
C VAL A 178 -13.51 -12.00 -10.52
N ARG A 179 -12.28 -11.57 -10.32
CA ARG A 179 -11.61 -10.66 -11.27
C ARG A 179 -11.38 -11.30 -12.63
N GLU A 180 -11.09 -12.59 -12.70
CA GLU A 180 -10.92 -13.29 -13.96
C GLU A 180 -12.26 -13.55 -14.67
N GLU A 181 -13.27 -14.05 -13.95
CA GLU A 181 -14.59 -14.36 -14.50
C GLU A 181 -15.36 -13.11 -14.94
N TYR A 182 -15.15 -11.98 -14.27
CA TYR A 182 -15.90 -10.75 -14.47
C TYR A 182 -15.05 -9.59 -15.03
N LYS A 183 -14.06 -9.91 -15.85
CA LYS A 183 -13.35 -8.91 -16.66
C LYS A 183 -14.32 -8.20 -17.63
N ALA A 184 -14.01 -6.98 -17.98
CA ALA A 184 -14.70 -6.25 -19.04
C ALA A 184 -14.60 -7.03 -20.36
N ASP A 185 -15.73 -7.19 -21.05
CA ASP A 185 -15.86 -7.88 -22.32
C ASP A 185 -16.93 -7.19 -23.19
N GLU A 186 -17.33 -7.79 -24.30
CA GLU A 186 -18.39 -7.24 -25.17
C GLU A 186 -19.73 -7.03 -24.46
N THR A 187 -19.99 -7.79 -23.39
CA THR A 187 -21.23 -7.74 -22.59
C THR A 187 -21.11 -6.86 -21.34
N ARG A 188 -19.88 -6.62 -20.86
CA ARG A 188 -19.58 -5.89 -19.62
C ARG A 188 -18.59 -4.75 -19.85
N LYS A 189 -19.07 -3.53 -19.66
CA LYS A 189 -18.26 -2.31 -19.83
C LYS A 189 -17.10 -2.19 -18.83
N HIS A 190 -17.21 -2.78 -17.65
CA HIS A 190 -16.27 -2.61 -16.56
C HIS A 190 -15.97 -3.92 -15.84
N ASP A 191 -14.74 -4.07 -15.39
CA ASP A 191 -14.33 -5.15 -14.51
C ASP A 191 -15.12 -5.12 -13.18
N GLN A 192 -15.22 -6.27 -12.55
CA GLN A 192 -15.83 -6.39 -11.22
C GLN A 192 -14.82 -6.95 -10.22
N LYS A 193 -15.06 -6.64 -8.95
CA LYS A 193 -14.32 -7.16 -7.79
C LYS A 193 -15.29 -7.51 -6.67
N ILE A 194 -14.83 -8.27 -5.69
CA ILE A 194 -15.63 -8.55 -4.50
C ILE A 194 -15.90 -7.28 -3.68
N ASN A 195 -17.02 -7.26 -2.95
CA ASN A 195 -17.30 -6.22 -1.96
C ASN A 195 -16.57 -6.56 -0.66
N ARG A 196 -15.43 -5.92 -0.42
CA ARG A 196 -14.58 -6.16 0.77
C ARG A 196 -15.29 -5.86 2.09
N THR A 197 -16.29 -4.95 2.08
CA THR A 197 -17.08 -4.66 3.28
C THR A 197 -17.97 -5.85 3.65
N ASN A 198 -18.65 -6.44 2.67
CA ASN A 198 -19.48 -7.61 2.88
C ASN A 198 -18.63 -8.83 3.27
N ALA A 199 -17.47 -9.03 2.61
CA ALA A 199 -16.55 -10.09 2.99
C ALA A 199 -16.10 -9.96 4.46
N LEU A 200 -15.80 -8.74 4.92
CA LEU A 200 -15.43 -8.51 6.32
C LEU A 200 -16.57 -8.81 7.30
N SER A 201 -17.80 -8.38 7.00
CA SER A 201 -18.98 -8.68 7.83
C SER A 201 -19.22 -10.18 7.91
N MET A 202 -19.14 -10.87 6.79
CA MET A 202 -19.31 -12.33 6.73
C MET A 202 -18.22 -13.10 7.48
N THR A 203 -17.00 -12.54 7.56
CA THR A 203 -15.90 -13.17 8.29
C THR A 203 -16.22 -13.33 9.79
N LEU A 204 -16.92 -12.36 10.40
CA LEU A 204 -17.37 -12.48 11.80
C LEU A 204 -18.33 -13.67 12.00
N ASP A 205 -19.32 -13.83 11.13
CA ASP A 205 -20.29 -14.92 11.21
C ASP A 205 -19.62 -16.28 11.03
N ILE A 206 -18.63 -16.35 10.14
CA ILE A 206 -17.84 -17.55 9.91
C ILE A 206 -17.01 -17.93 11.12
N LEU A 207 -16.35 -16.97 11.77
CA LEU A 207 -15.55 -17.23 12.97
C LEU A 207 -16.36 -18.00 14.02
N ILE A 208 -17.60 -17.59 14.28
CA ILE A 208 -18.50 -18.29 15.19
C ILE A 208 -18.79 -19.70 14.70
N SER A 209 -19.12 -19.85 13.42
CA SER A 209 -19.47 -21.16 12.85
C SER A 209 -18.26 -22.10 12.79
N VAL A 210 -17.07 -21.58 12.51
CA VAL A 210 -15.83 -22.37 12.43
C VAL A 210 -15.31 -22.73 13.82
N PHE A 211 -15.11 -21.75 14.70
CA PHE A 211 -14.43 -21.99 15.98
C PHE A 211 -15.35 -22.54 17.06
N VAL A 212 -16.62 -22.13 17.08
CA VAL A 212 -17.59 -22.57 18.11
C VAL A 212 -18.37 -23.81 17.66
N ARG A 213 -18.93 -23.78 16.44
CA ARG A 213 -19.79 -24.84 15.93
C ARG A 213 -19.04 -25.95 15.20
N LYS A 214 -17.74 -25.76 14.90
CA LYS A 214 -16.88 -26.69 14.14
C LYS A 214 -17.41 -27.08 12.75
N GLN A 215 -18.21 -26.22 12.12
CA GLN A 215 -18.84 -26.45 10.81
C GLN A 215 -18.02 -25.86 9.67
N TYR A 216 -16.72 -26.20 9.59
CA TYR A 216 -15.74 -25.57 8.68
C TYR A 216 -16.17 -25.58 7.22
N LYS A 217 -16.50 -26.76 6.67
CA LYS A 217 -16.83 -26.90 5.24
C LYS A 217 -18.06 -26.09 4.85
N LYS A 218 -19.12 -26.16 5.67
CA LYS A 218 -20.37 -25.43 5.42
C LYS A 218 -20.17 -23.93 5.51
N ALA A 219 -19.41 -23.47 6.52
CA ALA A 219 -19.15 -22.06 6.73
C ALA A 219 -18.31 -21.45 5.61
N LEU A 220 -17.23 -22.13 5.18
CA LEU A 220 -16.37 -21.66 4.09
C LEU A 220 -17.10 -21.68 2.74
N LYS A 221 -17.94 -22.68 2.48
CA LYS A 221 -18.76 -22.73 1.27
C LYS A 221 -19.74 -21.56 1.22
N ALA A 222 -20.47 -21.30 2.31
CA ALA A 222 -21.38 -20.15 2.40
C ALA A 222 -20.66 -18.81 2.22
N PHE A 223 -19.45 -18.68 2.76
CA PHE A 223 -18.62 -17.50 2.54
C PHE A 223 -18.26 -17.32 1.07
N ASP A 224 -17.78 -18.37 0.43
CA ASP A 224 -17.40 -18.35 -0.98
C ASP A 224 -18.59 -17.91 -1.85
N GLU A 225 -19.76 -18.51 -1.65
CA GLU A 225 -20.99 -18.19 -2.38
C GLU A 225 -21.40 -16.73 -2.19
N ILE A 226 -21.51 -16.26 -0.94
CA ILE A 226 -21.96 -14.89 -0.65
C ILE A 226 -20.95 -13.84 -1.14
N VAL A 227 -19.65 -14.07 -0.90
CA VAL A 227 -18.61 -13.10 -1.30
C VAL A 227 -18.46 -13.04 -2.81
N SER A 228 -18.58 -14.18 -3.53
CA SER A 228 -18.53 -14.18 -4.98
C SER A 228 -19.78 -13.57 -5.64
N GLU A 229 -20.93 -13.61 -5.00
CA GLU A 229 -22.17 -12.98 -5.49
C GLU A 229 -22.23 -11.48 -5.22
N THR A 230 -21.62 -11.01 -4.12
CA THR A 230 -21.61 -9.59 -3.74
C THR A 230 -20.44 -8.85 -4.39
N ARG A 231 -20.63 -8.43 -5.65
CA ARG A 231 -19.61 -7.77 -6.45
C ARG A 231 -19.79 -6.27 -6.54
N GLU A 232 -18.69 -5.58 -6.76
CA GLU A 232 -18.65 -4.15 -7.05
C GLU A 232 -18.05 -3.89 -8.43
N ILE A 233 -18.63 -2.96 -9.18
CA ILE A 233 -18.09 -2.52 -10.46
C ILE A 233 -16.86 -1.62 -10.22
N ILE A 234 -15.76 -1.94 -10.86
CA ILE A 234 -14.56 -1.09 -10.89
C ILE A 234 -14.81 0.02 -11.91
N ARG A 235 -15.03 1.24 -11.42
CA ARG A 235 -15.23 2.40 -12.29
C ARG A 235 -13.91 3.17 -12.37
N PRO A 236 -13.21 3.15 -13.53
CA PRO A 236 -11.99 3.92 -13.71
C PRO A 236 -12.30 5.43 -13.56
N ALA A 237 -11.29 6.19 -13.18
CA ALA A 237 -11.33 7.66 -13.06
C ALA A 237 -12.43 8.27 -12.17
N ARG A 238 -13.05 7.49 -11.28
CA ARG A 238 -14.04 8.03 -10.35
C ARG A 238 -13.36 8.83 -9.24
N SER A 239 -13.18 10.13 -9.46
CA SER A 239 -12.76 11.08 -8.43
C SER A 239 -14.00 11.75 -7.83
N VAL A 240 -14.14 11.68 -6.50
CA VAL A 240 -15.18 12.41 -5.78
C VAL A 240 -14.49 13.45 -4.90
N PRO A 241 -14.81 14.76 -5.07
CA PRO A 241 -14.21 15.80 -4.23
C PRO A 241 -14.41 15.49 -2.74
N ARG A 242 -13.34 15.54 -1.97
CA ARG A 242 -13.44 15.35 -0.52
C ARG A 242 -14.27 16.47 0.09
N LYS A 243 -15.42 16.16 0.66
CA LYS A 243 -16.13 17.10 1.52
C LYS A 243 -15.23 17.48 2.70
N LYS A 244 -14.98 18.79 2.89
CA LYS A 244 -14.27 19.27 4.09
C LYS A 244 -15.08 18.84 5.32
N ARG A 245 -14.56 17.87 6.07
CA ARG A 245 -15.16 17.50 7.36
C ARG A 245 -14.85 18.61 8.36
N VAL A 246 -15.88 19.11 9.03
CA VAL A 246 -15.70 19.93 10.24
C VAL A 246 -14.97 19.02 11.24
N LYS A 247 -13.78 19.42 11.67
CA LYS A 247 -13.04 18.67 12.71
C LYS A 247 -13.88 18.72 13.98
N ASN A 248 -14.31 17.57 14.46
CA ASN A 248 -14.88 17.49 15.80
C ASN A 248 -13.75 17.83 16.80
N PRO A 249 -13.88 18.89 17.61
CA PRO A 249 -12.84 19.27 18.57
C PRO A 249 -12.61 18.21 19.65
N TYR A 250 -13.58 17.32 19.84
CA TYR A 250 -13.51 16.22 20.82
C TYR A 250 -13.81 14.88 20.13
N PRO A 251 -12.83 14.23 19.49
CA PRO A 251 -13.06 12.92 18.93
C PRO A 251 -13.38 11.92 20.05
N LEU A 252 -14.57 11.31 19.98
CA LEU A 252 -14.93 10.21 20.86
C LEU A 252 -14.17 8.96 20.36
N ASN A 253 -13.19 8.53 21.14
CA ASN A 253 -12.38 7.35 20.83
C ASN A 253 -12.94 6.05 21.47
N TYR A 254 -14.17 6.10 21.98
CA TYR A 254 -14.81 4.97 22.64
C TYR A 254 -16.16 4.66 21.98
N LYS A 255 -16.48 3.36 21.89
CA LYS A 255 -17.80 2.93 21.46
C LYS A 255 -18.85 3.52 22.41
N ARG A 256 -19.91 4.04 21.85
CA ARG A 256 -21.10 4.39 22.62
C ARG A 256 -21.72 3.08 23.14
N LEU A 257 -22.01 3.03 24.41
CA LEU A 257 -22.73 1.93 25.03
C LEU A 257 -24.15 1.86 24.47
#